data_0eb20b14b7d113aab6af93d69b091ba0
#
_entry.id   0eb20b14b7d113aab6af93d69b091ba0
#
_cell.length_a   1.000
_cell.length_b   1.000
_cell.length_c   1.000
_cell.angle_alpha   90.00
_cell.angle_beta   90.00
_cell.angle_gamma   90.00
#
_symmetry.space_group_name_H-M   'P 1'
#
loop_
_entity.id
_entity.type
_entity.pdbx_description
1 polymer ?
#
loop_
_entity_poly.entity_id
_entity_poly.type
_entity_poly.pdbx_seq_one_letter_code
_entity_poly.pdbx_strand_id
1 'polypeptide(L)'
;MSVAERTAARPLDRQEMASRATSGVWLGAVAAVLVMRLPMGFLLFLIVPWVILAVQTRFASSLRVTPLVAVEVCCMVASGMAVVFFHPGLLTDTGNSAFIMLAVIGVTLVVFRSAEPGRTARQVLSGLYWGAILVWLIGMGEIVTGVKLLPLLYPRANTLGAVSKNRWVVTATYPNYNDYGVVMAMLFTAVLARLWFNPRRGAIRLGRLFVLATCLVMILIGGSRGALFGCICAVVLLFVLNVRRLHTAAMGVRAFVWGGALVIVLGTGLWMSPYVQDHSTAERGTIMANALSMTLSNPAALLLGYGSLSEYQARASALYGHVLMDPHNLLLEIVLRYGAIAMILFVICWLWILVRGFLPRRPVADWRAAFGLTVVMLFPVLGVVPSSTLRYHVTWLYLVAASCITAETVAANGAGRPTLGMVRDAVTQPERSAGSTGAA
;
A
#
# COMPACT_ATOMS: atom_id res chain seq x y z
N MET A 1 -23.88 2.60 -42.08
CA MET A 1 -22.98 3.21 -41.06
C MET A 1 -22.10 2.12 -40.51
N SER A 2 -20.81 2.15 -40.82
CA SER A 2 -19.86 1.11 -40.45
C SER A 2 -19.54 1.21 -38.95
N VAL A 3 -19.27 0.06 -38.32
CA VAL A 3 -18.86 -0.05 -36.91
C VAL A 3 -17.60 0.77 -36.60
N ALA A 4 -16.84 1.17 -37.65
CA ALA A 4 -15.63 1.98 -37.55
C ALA A 4 -15.89 3.46 -37.17
N GLU A 5 -17.09 4.01 -37.44
CA GLU A 5 -17.40 5.41 -37.12
C GLU A 5 -17.78 5.64 -35.63
N ARG A 6 -18.04 4.58 -34.87
CA ARG A 6 -18.42 4.70 -33.44
C ARG A 6 -17.25 4.81 -32.46
N THR A 7 -16.02 4.71 -32.92
CA THR A 7 -14.81 4.72 -32.06
C THR A 7 -13.96 5.99 -32.16
N ALA A 8 -14.41 7.02 -32.88
CA ALA A 8 -13.76 8.32 -32.77
C ALA A 8 -14.00 8.85 -31.35
N ALA A 9 -12.98 8.73 -30.50
CA ALA A 9 -13.03 9.25 -29.13
C ALA A 9 -13.39 10.75 -29.21
N ARG A 10 -14.57 11.09 -28.72
CA ARG A 10 -15.04 12.48 -28.63
C ARG A 10 -13.96 13.29 -27.93
N PRO A 11 -13.45 14.40 -28.51
CA PRO A 11 -12.46 15.22 -27.82
C PRO A 11 -13.06 15.67 -26.48
N LEU A 12 -12.35 15.37 -25.39
CA LEU A 12 -12.79 15.75 -24.05
C LEU A 12 -12.88 17.27 -23.96
N ASP A 13 -13.99 17.77 -23.45
CA ASP A 13 -14.16 19.19 -23.17
C ASP A 13 -13.08 19.65 -22.19
N ARG A 14 -12.60 20.91 -22.33
CA ARG A 14 -11.60 21.49 -21.43
C ARG A 14 -12.01 21.43 -19.96
N GLN A 15 -13.30 21.58 -19.67
CA GLN A 15 -13.84 21.42 -18.31
C GLN A 15 -13.73 19.99 -17.79
N GLU A 16 -13.97 19.00 -18.65
CA GLU A 16 -13.85 17.58 -18.29
C GLU A 16 -12.37 17.21 -18.05
N MET A 17 -11.44 17.75 -18.84
CA MET A 17 -10.00 17.58 -18.61
C MET A 17 -9.55 18.25 -17.31
N ALA A 18 -10.01 19.44 -17.00
CA ALA A 18 -9.70 20.13 -15.75
C ALA A 18 -10.24 19.38 -14.52
N SER A 19 -11.49 18.92 -14.58
CA SER A 19 -12.10 18.12 -13.50
C SER A 19 -11.35 16.82 -13.26
N ARG A 20 -10.89 16.14 -14.31
CA ARG A 20 -10.11 14.91 -14.19
C ARG A 20 -8.69 15.15 -13.68
N ALA A 21 -8.09 16.30 -13.98
CA ALA A 21 -6.76 16.65 -13.48
C ALA A 21 -6.77 16.98 -11.98
N THR A 22 -7.84 17.54 -11.45
CA THR A 22 -8.00 17.88 -10.01
C THR A 22 -8.26 16.64 -9.15
N SER A 23 -8.81 15.58 -9.70
CA SER A 23 -9.13 14.34 -8.98
C SER A 23 -7.93 13.75 -8.23
N GLY A 24 -6.75 13.77 -8.87
CA GLY A 24 -5.54 13.25 -8.25
C GLY A 24 -5.06 14.06 -7.04
N VAL A 25 -5.30 15.38 -7.03
CA VAL A 25 -4.96 16.26 -5.91
C VAL A 25 -5.86 15.95 -4.72
N TRP A 26 -7.17 15.80 -4.95
CA TRP A 26 -8.13 15.43 -3.91
C TRP A 26 -7.86 14.05 -3.32
N LEU A 27 -7.57 13.06 -4.17
CA LEU A 27 -7.18 11.73 -3.70
C LEU A 27 -5.86 11.77 -2.92
N GLY A 28 -4.91 12.60 -3.34
CA GLY A 28 -3.67 12.82 -2.59
C GLY A 28 -3.92 13.42 -1.21
N ALA A 29 -4.81 14.40 -1.10
CA ALA A 29 -5.21 14.96 0.18
C ALA A 29 -5.89 13.92 1.07
N VAL A 30 -6.79 13.13 0.52
CA VAL A 30 -7.46 12.02 1.25
C VAL A 30 -6.44 10.98 1.72
N ALA A 31 -5.47 10.63 0.88
CA ALA A 31 -4.40 9.70 1.26
C ALA A 31 -3.53 10.27 2.40
N ALA A 32 -3.24 11.57 2.41
CA ALA A 32 -2.53 12.21 3.51
C ALA A 32 -3.33 12.15 4.83
N VAL A 33 -4.63 12.47 4.77
CA VAL A 33 -5.53 12.38 5.94
C VAL A 33 -5.66 10.95 6.45
N LEU A 34 -5.67 9.96 5.55
CA LEU A 34 -5.67 8.54 5.91
C LEU A 34 -4.42 8.17 6.71
N VAL A 35 -3.22 8.61 6.26
CA VAL A 35 -1.96 8.38 6.99
C VAL A 35 -1.99 9.05 8.37
N MET A 36 -2.57 10.23 8.48
CA MET A 36 -2.70 10.94 9.76
C MET A 36 -3.63 10.25 10.76
N ARG A 37 -4.45 9.31 10.32
CA ARG A 37 -5.41 8.58 11.16
C ARG A 37 -6.28 9.49 12.02
N LEU A 38 -6.77 10.56 11.47
CA LEU A 38 -7.71 11.45 12.18
C LEU A 38 -9.08 10.77 12.30
N PRO A 39 -9.86 11.08 13.38
CA PRO A 39 -11.16 10.44 13.61
C PRO A 39 -12.12 10.52 12.41
N MET A 40 -12.13 11.64 11.70
CA MET A 40 -12.97 11.84 10.51
C MET A 40 -12.29 11.40 9.21
N GLY A 41 -11.01 11.05 9.24
CA GLY A 41 -10.22 10.69 8.06
C GLY A 41 -10.75 9.47 7.35
N PHE A 42 -11.30 8.54 8.10
CA PHE A 42 -11.93 7.34 7.56
C PHE A 42 -13.19 7.66 6.72
N LEU A 43 -14.05 8.55 7.19
CA LEU A 43 -15.23 8.98 6.43
C LEU A 43 -14.85 9.69 5.13
N LEU A 44 -13.83 10.54 5.17
CA LEU A 44 -13.31 11.19 3.97
C LEU A 44 -12.75 10.15 2.98
N PHE A 45 -12.00 9.17 3.47
CA PHE A 45 -11.48 8.09 2.66
C PHE A 45 -12.58 7.22 2.02
N LEU A 46 -13.69 7.02 2.74
CA LEU A 46 -14.84 6.29 2.23
C LEU A 46 -15.64 7.11 1.20
N ILE A 47 -15.93 8.37 1.49
CA ILE A 47 -16.90 9.17 0.71
C ILE A 47 -16.25 9.83 -0.53
N VAL A 48 -15.09 10.44 -0.37
CA VAL A 48 -14.49 11.29 -1.42
C VAL A 48 -14.24 10.57 -2.74
N PRO A 49 -13.70 9.32 -2.79
CA PRO A 49 -13.54 8.61 -4.06
C PRO A 49 -14.86 8.42 -4.80
N TRP A 50 -15.95 8.10 -4.09
CA TRP A 50 -17.27 7.90 -4.70
C TRP A 50 -17.90 9.20 -5.19
N VAL A 51 -17.70 10.31 -4.45
CA VAL A 51 -18.11 11.65 -4.90
C VAL A 51 -17.35 12.03 -6.17
N ILE A 52 -16.03 11.79 -6.22
CA ILE A 52 -15.25 12.03 -7.43
C ILE A 52 -15.76 11.17 -8.59
N LEU A 53 -16.04 9.89 -8.35
CA LEU A 53 -16.62 9.00 -9.36
C LEU A 53 -17.99 9.49 -9.82
N ALA A 54 -18.86 9.93 -8.91
CA ALA A 54 -20.17 10.47 -9.25
C ALA A 54 -20.08 11.75 -10.09
N VAL A 55 -19.16 12.65 -9.76
CA VAL A 55 -18.91 13.90 -10.52
C VAL A 55 -18.26 13.60 -11.89
N GLN A 56 -17.40 12.62 -11.98
CA GLN A 56 -16.80 12.19 -13.24
C GLN A 56 -17.82 11.44 -14.14
N THR A 57 -19.09 11.47 -13.79
CA THR A 57 -20.18 10.70 -14.32
C THR A 57 -20.18 10.52 -15.82
N ARG A 58 -19.71 9.44 -16.23
CA ARG A 58 -20.26 8.64 -17.33
C ARG A 58 -19.85 7.21 -17.03
N PHE A 59 -20.67 6.54 -16.28
CA PHE A 59 -20.56 5.11 -15.88
C PHE A 59 -20.47 4.14 -17.08
N ALA A 60 -20.34 4.62 -18.28
CA ALA A 60 -20.63 3.89 -19.50
C ALA A 60 -19.38 3.28 -20.21
N SER A 61 -18.20 3.22 -19.63
CA SER A 61 -17.09 2.57 -20.34
C SER A 61 -16.28 1.65 -19.45
N SER A 62 -16.41 0.37 -19.71
CA SER A 62 -15.54 -0.76 -19.31
C SER A 62 -14.89 -0.64 -17.93
N LEU A 63 -15.51 -1.23 -16.92
CA LEU A 63 -14.84 -1.60 -15.68
C LEU A 63 -13.66 -2.51 -16.02
N ARG A 64 -12.45 -1.98 -15.98
CA ARG A 64 -11.25 -2.82 -16.08
C ARG A 64 -11.07 -3.51 -14.74
N VAL A 65 -11.45 -4.77 -14.67
CA VAL A 65 -11.18 -5.62 -13.52
C VAL A 65 -9.68 -5.86 -13.46
N THR A 66 -9.04 -5.26 -12.47
CA THR A 66 -7.62 -5.53 -12.19
C THR A 66 -7.50 -6.70 -11.22
N PRO A 67 -6.36 -7.41 -11.16
CA PRO A 67 -6.16 -8.46 -10.15
C PRO A 67 -6.43 -7.98 -8.71
N LEU A 68 -6.10 -6.72 -8.42
CA LEU A 68 -6.37 -6.13 -7.11
C LEU A 68 -7.86 -6.03 -6.81
N VAL A 69 -8.67 -5.53 -7.74
CA VAL A 69 -10.14 -5.46 -7.59
C VAL A 69 -10.73 -6.86 -7.42
N ALA A 70 -10.21 -7.86 -8.14
CA ALA A 70 -10.65 -9.24 -7.98
C ALA A 70 -10.37 -9.76 -6.56
N VAL A 71 -9.20 -9.46 -5.99
CA VAL A 71 -8.87 -9.81 -4.59
C VAL A 71 -9.82 -9.12 -3.62
N GLU A 72 -10.05 -7.82 -3.77
CA GLU A 72 -10.93 -7.04 -2.91
C GLU A 72 -12.37 -7.57 -2.92
N VAL A 73 -12.91 -7.85 -4.10
CA VAL A 73 -14.24 -8.45 -4.25
C VAL A 73 -14.30 -9.85 -3.64
N CYS A 74 -13.27 -10.68 -3.86
CA CYS A 74 -13.19 -12.00 -3.25
C CYS A 74 -13.21 -11.92 -1.72
N CYS A 75 -12.44 -11.01 -1.13
CA CYS A 75 -12.44 -10.78 0.32
C CYS A 75 -13.83 -10.37 0.85
N MET A 76 -14.54 -9.48 0.13
CA MET A 76 -15.90 -9.06 0.49
C MET A 76 -16.89 -10.23 0.44
N VAL A 77 -16.85 -11.02 -0.65
CA VAL A 77 -17.74 -12.18 -0.83
C VAL A 77 -17.45 -13.25 0.23
N ALA A 78 -16.17 -13.60 0.45
CA ALA A 78 -15.78 -14.58 1.45
C ALA A 78 -16.23 -14.15 2.86
N SER A 79 -16.03 -12.88 3.22
CA SER A 79 -16.49 -12.34 4.50
C SER A 79 -18.00 -12.41 4.67
N GLY A 80 -18.75 -12.05 3.62
CA GLY A 80 -20.22 -12.14 3.63
C GLY A 80 -20.73 -13.58 3.76
N MET A 81 -20.12 -14.51 3.04
CA MET A 81 -20.45 -15.94 3.13
C MET A 81 -20.12 -16.50 4.53
N ALA A 82 -18.96 -16.17 5.09
CA ALA A 82 -18.57 -16.61 6.42
C ALA A 82 -19.57 -16.15 7.49
N VAL A 83 -20.05 -14.90 7.41
CA VAL A 83 -21.09 -14.39 8.33
C VAL A 83 -22.37 -15.21 8.22
N VAL A 84 -22.83 -15.51 7.02
CA VAL A 84 -24.04 -16.33 6.82
C VAL A 84 -23.87 -17.73 7.42
N PHE A 85 -22.70 -18.36 7.24
CA PHE A 85 -22.45 -19.71 7.70
C PHE A 85 -22.18 -19.83 9.19
N PHE A 86 -21.48 -18.86 9.79
CA PHE A 86 -21.01 -19.00 11.16
C PHE A 86 -21.81 -18.17 12.16
N HIS A 87 -22.17 -16.91 11.83
CA HIS A 87 -22.89 -16.03 12.77
C HIS A 87 -23.63 -14.87 12.06
N PRO A 88 -24.92 -15.01 11.79
CA PRO A 88 -25.70 -13.94 11.18
C PRO A 88 -25.83 -12.65 12.02
N GLY A 89 -25.51 -12.72 13.34
CA GLY A 89 -25.55 -11.54 14.24
C GLY A 89 -24.32 -10.59 14.18
N LEU A 90 -23.25 -10.96 13.44
CA LEU A 90 -22.00 -10.21 13.42
C LEU A 90 -21.83 -9.25 12.22
N LEU A 91 -22.94 -8.78 11.67
CA LEU A 91 -22.96 -7.86 10.52
C LEU A 91 -22.15 -6.57 10.74
N THR A 92 -22.02 -6.10 11.98
CA THR A 92 -21.30 -4.85 12.29
C THR A 92 -19.80 -4.92 12.03
N ASP A 93 -19.11 -5.98 12.45
CA ASP A 93 -17.67 -6.15 12.24
C ASP A 93 -17.34 -6.43 10.77
N THR A 94 -18.20 -7.22 10.12
CA THR A 94 -18.10 -7.50 8.69
C THR A 94 -18.43 -6.27 7.86
N GLY A 95 -19.40 -5.47 8.30
CA GLY A 95 -19.76 -4.20 7.68
C GLY A 95 -18.59 -3.23 7.65
N ASN A 96 -17.86 -3.07 8.75
CA ASN A 96 -16.66 -2.23 8.80
C ASN A 96 -15.61 -2.65 7.77
N SER A 97 -15.37 -3.95 7.60
CA SER A 97 -14.43 -4.45 6.59
C SER A 97 -14.92 -4.19 5.17
N ALA A 98 -16.22 -4.39 4.90
CA ALA A 98 -16.81 -4.13 3.61
C ALA A 98 -16.73 -2.64 3.24
N PHE A 99 -17.03 -1.72 4.17
CA PHE A 99 -16.90 -0.28 3.93
C PHE A 99 -15.50 0.13 3.52
N ILE A 100 -14.50 -0.47 4.13
CA ILE A 100 -13.12 -0.17 3.83
C ILE A 100 -12.74 -0.73 2.45
N MET A 101 -13.11 -1.96 2.14
CA MET A 101 -12.91 -2.51 0.79
C MET A 101 -13.57 -1.64 -0.27
N LEU A 102 -14.80 -1.17 -0.03
CA LEU A 102 -15.48 -0.21 -0.92
C LEU A 102 -14.68 1.07 -1.10
N ALA A 103 -14.08 1.62 -0.03
CA ALA A 103 -13.24 2.81 -0.13
C ALA A 103 -12.02 2.57 -1.02
N VAL A 104 -11.33 1.44 -0.86
CA VAL A 104 -10.16 1.07 -1.69
C VAL A 104 -10.56 0.84 -3.14
N ILE A 105 -11.67 0.13 -3.38
CA ILE A 105 -12.24 -0.03 -4.73
C ILE A 105 -12.53 1.34 -5.34
N GLY A 106 -13.14 2.25 -4.58
CA GLY A 106 -13.39 3.62 -5.03
C GLY A 106 -12.11 4.35 -5.45
N VAL A 107 -11.06 4.31 -4.63
CA VAL A 107 -9.74 4.89 -4.97
C VAL A 107 -9.18 4.25 -6.25
N THR A 108 -9.21 2.92 -6.34
CA THR A 108 -8.72 2.17 -7.50
C THR A 108 -9.44 2.60 -8.77
N LEU A 109 -10.76 2.66 -8.75
CA LEU A 109 -11.57 3.08 -9.88
C LEU A 109 -11.28 4.52 -10.30
N VAL A 110 -11.17 5.47 -9.36
CA VAL A 110 -10.83 6.87 -9.67
C VAL A 110 -9.47 6.96 -10.33
N VAL A 111 -8.46 6.26 -9.79
CA VAL A 111 -7.10 6.29 -10.34
C VAL A 111 -7.10 5.76 -11.77
N PHE A 112 -7.76 4.64 -12.04
CA PHE A 112 -7.81 4.04 -13.39
C PHE A 112 -8.66 4.82 -14.40
N ARG A 113 -9.68 5.53 -13.94
CA ARG A 113 -10.57 6.34 -14.79
C ARG A 113 -10.05 7.76 -15.04
N SER A 114 -9.03 8.19 -14.33
CA SER A 114 -8.43 9.51 -14.57
C SER A 114 -7.88 9.61 -16.00
N ALA A 115 -7.85 10.82 -16.56
CA ALA A 115 -7.28 11.06 -17.88
C ALA A 115 -5.82 10.62 -17.98
N GLU A 116 -5.09 10.77 -16.88
CA GLU A 116 -3.69 10.40 -16.74
C GLU A 116 -3.49 9.51 -15.49
N PRO A 117 -3.78 8.20 -15.58
CA PRO A 117 -3.72 7.30 -14.42
C PRO A 117 -2.38 7.33 -13.68
N GLY A 118 -1.26 7.35 -14.41
CA GLY A 118 0.06 7.43 -13.81
C GLY A 118 0.31 8.75 -13.07
N ARG A 119 -0.19 9.88 -13.57
CA ARG A 119 -0.08 11.17 -12.85
C ARG A 119 -0.93 11.16 -11.58
N THR A 120 -2.16 10.70 -11.66
CA THR A 120 -3.06 10.57 -10.53
C THR A 120 -2.47 9.66 -9.46
N ALA A 121 -1.94 8.49 -9.85
CA ALA A 121 -1.24 7.59 -8.96
C ALA A 121 -0.06 8.26 -8.23
N ARG A 122 0.77 9.02 -8.95
CA ARG A 122 1.88 9.76 -8.34
C ARG A 122 1.42 10.86 -7.38
N GLN A 123 0.29 11.50 -7.64
CA GLN A 123 -0.30 12.48 -6.71
C GLN A 123 -0.77 11.82 -5.43
N VAL A 124 -1.42 10.65 -5.51
CA VAL A 124 -1.83 9.86 -4.33
C VAL A 124 -0.61 9.41 -3.52
N LEU A 125 0.42 8.87 -4.18
CA LEU A 125 1.67 8.49 -3.50
C LEU A 125 2.38 9.70 -2.84
N SER A 126 2.27 10.88 -3.45
CA SER A 126 2.73 12.13 -2.82
C SER A 126 1.91 12.46 -1.56
N GLY A 127 0.60 12.20 -1.59
CA GLY A 127 -0.27 12.35 -0.42
C GLY A 127 0.14 11.45 0.73
N LEU A 128 0.42 10.17 0.46
CA LEU A 128 0.95 9.25 1.48
C LEU A 128 2.26 9.78 2.10
N TYR A 129 3.17 10.28 1.28
CA TYR A 129 4.41 10.88 1.77
C TYR A 129 4.16 12.09 2.68
N TRP A 130 3.32 13.04 2.25
CA TRP A 130 3.06 14.24 3.04
C TRP A 130 2.28 13.94 4.32
N GLY A 131 1.33 12.99 4.28
CA GLY A 131 0.67 12.49 5.48
C GLY A 131 1.67 11.90 6.49
N ALA A 132 2.63 11.11 6.01
CA ALA A 132 3.67 10.55 6.86
C ALA A 132 4.62 11.63 7.44
N ILE A 133 4.92 12.70 6.68
CA ILE A 133 5.67 13.86 7.19
C ILE A 133 4.89 14.55 8.32
N LEU A 134 3.57 14.74 8.16
CA LEU A 134 2.75 15.35 9.20
C LEU A 134 2.71 14.49 10.48
N VAL A 135 2.58 13.16 10.33
CA VAL A 135 2.65 12.23 11.48
C VAL A 135 4.03 12.29 12.17
N TRP A 136 5.12 12.38 11.38
CA TRP A 136 6.46 12.57 11.91
C TRP A 136 6.60 13.90 12.67
N LEU A 137 6.07 15.01 12.14
CA LEU A 137 6.08 16.31 12.82
C LEU A 137 5.32 16.26 14.15
N ILE A 138 4.15 15.60 14.18
CA ILE A 138 3.41 15.36 15.42
C ILE A 138 4.25 14.57 16.41
N GLY A 139 4.90 13.50 15.96
CA GLY A 139 5.79 12.70 16.80
C GLY A 139 6.98 13.50 17.35
N MET A 140 7.60 14.37 16.55
CA MET A 140 8.63 15.29 17.01
C MET A 140 8.07 16.26 18.07
N GLY A 141 6.86 16.77 17.86
CA GLY A 141 6.15 17.60 18.83
C GLY A 141 5.93 16.87 20.16
N GLU A 142 5.51 15.59 20.14
CA GLU A 142 5.36 14.77 21.35
C GLU A 142 6.68 14.61 22.14
N ILE A 143 7.81 14.43 21.43
CA ILE A 143 9.13 14.35 22.08
C ILE A 143 9.50 15.65 22.76
N VAL A 144 9.31 16.77 22.06
CA VAL A 144 9.71 18.10 22.55
C VAL A 144 8.82 18.55 23.72
N THR A 145 7.51 18.43 23.59
CA THR A 145 6.55 18.92 24.58
C THR A 145 6.25 17.93 25.70
N GLY A 146 6.47 16.63 25.48
CA GLY A 146 6.03 15.56 26.36
C GLY A 146 4.52 15.30 26.33
N VAL A 147 3.75 16.08 25.56
CA VAL A 147 2.30 15.95 25.46
C VAL A 147 1.95 14.90 24.41
N LYS A 148 1.16 13.89 24.79
CA LYS A 148 0.68 12.84 23.88
C LYS A 148 -0.62 13.27 23.22
N LEU A 149 -0.64 13.27 21.88
CA LEU A 149 -1.82 13.68 21.11
C LEU A 149 -2.93 12.62 21.10
N LEU A 150 -2.56 11.33 21.13
CA LEU A 150 -3.52 10.22 21.03
C LEU A 150 -4.64 10.29 22.09
N PRO A 151 -4.37 10.55 23.38
CA PRO A 151 -5.43 10.68 24.38
C PRO A 151 -6.41 11.84 24.14
N LEU A 152 -5.93 12.92 23.52
CA LEU A 152 -6.77 14.07 23.16
C LEU A 152 -7.73 13.73 22.02
N LEU A 153 -7.27 12.95 21.05
CA LEU A 153 -8.08 12.50 19.91
C LEU A 153 -9.00 11.33 20.27
N TYR A 154 -8.55 10.46 21.15
CA TYR A 154 -9.23 9.23 21.55
C TYR A 154 -9.18 9.07 23.07
N PRO A 155 -10.08 9.70 23.83
CA PRO A 155 -10.07 9.69 25.30
C PRO A 155 -10.05 8.28 25.91
N ARG A 156 -10.69 7.31 25.24
CA ARG A 156 -10.66 5.89 25.67
C ARG A 156 -9.28 5.24 25.57
N ALA A 157 -8.33 5.80 24.83
CA ALA A 157 -6.96 5.27 24.75
C ALA A 157 -6.23 5.30 26.10
N ASN A 158 -6.56 6.25 26.96
CA ASN A 158 -5.99 6.34 28.32
C ASN A 158 -6.40 5.16 29.20
N THR A 159 -7.65 4.67 29.06
CA THR A 159 -8.18 3.58 29.89
C THR A 159 -7.62 2.21 29.49
N LEU A 160 -7.11 2.08 28.26
CA LEU A 160 -6.56 0.84 27.72
C LEU A 160 -5.05 0.67 27.96
N GLY A 161 -4.40 1.59 28.69
CA GLY A 161 -2.95 1.55 28.90
C GLY A 161 -2.11 1.68 27.62
N ALA A 162 -2.74 2.06 26.51
CA ALA A 162 -2.12 2.11 25.18
C ALA A 162 -1.06 3.20 25.05
N VAL A 163 -1.04 4.17 25.98
CA VAL A 163 -0.16 5.33 25.91
C VAL A 163 0.98 5.19 26.91
N SER A 164 2.20 5.04 26.42
CA SER A 164 3.39 5.04 27.25
C SER A 164 3.57 6.38 27.97
N LYS A 165 3.85 6.37 29.29
CA LYS A 165 4.24 7.54 30.05
C LYS A 165 5.63 8.07 29.64
N ASN A 166 6.43 7.26 28.96
CA ASN A 166 7.74 7.67 28.46
C ASN A 166 7.56 8.57 27.24
N ARG A 167 8.02 9.82 27.34
CA ARG A 167 7.91 10.82 26.25
C ARG A 167 8.64 10.40 24.98
N TRP A 168 9.67 9.56 25.09
CA TRP A 168 10.47 9.10 23.96
C TRP A 168 9.78 7.99 23.15
N VAL A 169 8.81 7.27 23.72
CA VAL A 169 8.01 6.27 23.03
C VAL A 169 6.85 6.98 22.33
N VAL A 170 7.06 7.33 21.08
CA VAL A 170 6.13 8.12 20.26
C VAL A 170 5.02 7.25 19.72
N THR A 171 3.81 7.76 19.74
CA THR A 171 2.63 7.14 19.11
C THR A 171 1.93 8.08 18.11
N ALA A 172 2.11 9.39 18.26
CA ALA A 172 1.42 10.42 17.50
C ALA A 172 -0.10 10.18 17.49
N THR A 173 -0.68 9.92 16.33
CA THR A 173 -2.11 9.63 16.17
C THR A 173 -2.44 8.12 16.15
N TYR A 174 -1.46 7.25 16.35
CA TYR A 174 -1.62 5.81 16.28
C TYR A 174 -1.86 5.17 17.66
N PRO A 175 -2.59 4.04 17.74
CA PRO A 175 -2.95 3.43 19.02
C PRO A 175 -1.75 2.80 19.74
N ASN A 176 -0.69 2.47 19.01
CA ASN A 176 0.51 1.91 19.59
C ASN A 176 1.77 2.33 18.79
N TYR A 177 2.92 2.17 19.42
CA TYR A 177 4.21 2.52 18.84
C TYR A 177 4.64 1.63 17.66
N ASN A 178 4.10 0.42 17.56
CA ASN A 178 4.41 -0.46 16.42
C ASN A 178 3.77 0.07 15.14
N ASP A 179 2.49 0.47 15.18
CA ASP A 179 1.81 1.06 14.02
C ASP A 179 2.48 2.37 13.61
N TYR A 180 2.85 3.20 14.59
CA TYR A 180 3.65 4.40 14.34
C TYR A 180 4.99 4.04 13.68
N GLY A 181 5.68 3.01 14.17
CA GLY A 181 6.93 2.50 13.61
C GLY A 181 6.81 2.11 12.13
N VAL A 182 5.70 1.46 11.74
CA VAL A 182 5.44 1.12 10.34
C VAL A 182 5.30 2.38 9.48
N VAL A 183 4.60 3.41 9.97
CA VAL A 183 4.49 4.68 9.22
C VAL A 183 5.84 5.38 9.12
N MET A 184 6.66 5.32 10.15
CA MET A 184 8.03 5.85 10.09
C MET A 184 8.91 5.07 9.10
N ALA A 185 8.76 3.74 8.99
CA ALA A 185 9.43 2.94 7.97
C ALA A 185 8.96 3.29 6.54
N MET A 186 7.66 3.60 6.37
CA MET A 186 7.14 4.12 5.09
C MET A 186 7.73 5.50 4.77
N LEU A 187 7.81 6.41 5.75
CA LEU A 187 8.41 7.72 5.57
C LEU A 187 9.90 7.61 5.25
N PHE A 188 10.63 6.78 5.97
CA PHE A 188 12.02 6.45 5.70
C PHE A 188 12.19 6.01 4.24
N THR A 189 11.37 5.08 3.78
CA THR A 189 11.38 4.57 2.40
C THR A 189 11.14 5.70 1.39
N ALA A 190 10.16 6.57 1.63
CA ALA A 190 9.83 7.67 0.73
C ALA A 190 10.96 8.72 0.65
N VAL A 191 11.56 9.07 1.80
CA VAL A 191 12.66 10.03 1.85
C VAL A 191 13.92 9.46 1.21
N LEU A 192 14.22 8.18 1.42
CA LEU A 192 15.34 7.49 0.77
C LEU A 192 15.14 7.42 -0.75
N ALA A 193 13.92 7.09 -1.21
CA ALA A 193 13.58 7.14 -2.62
C ALA A 193 13.80 8.54 -3.21
N ARG A 194 13.42 9.60 -2.48
CA ARG A 194 13.67 10.99 -2.91
C ARG A 194 15.16 11.33 -2.94
N LEU A 195 15.98 10.80 -2.05
CA LEU A 195 17.42 11.02 -2.08
C LEU A 195 18.07 10.41 -3.31
N TRP A 196 17.65 9.21 -3.70
CA TRP A 196 18.28 8.48 -4.80
C TRP A 196 17.68 8.82 -6.18
N PHE A 197 16.36 9.00 -6.26
CA PHE A 197 15.66 9.22 -7.53
C PHE A 197 15.40 10.69 -7.86
N ASN A 198 15.49 11.58 -6.87
CA ASN A 198 15.39 13.03 -7.04
C ASN A 198 16.45 13.74 -6.18
N PRO A 199 17.73 13.58 -6.51
CA PRO A 199 18.79 14.17 -5.70
C PRO A 199 18.71 15.70 -5.73
N ARG A 200 18.78 16.31 -4.57
CA ARG A 200 18.90 17.76 -4.35
C ARG A 200 20.14 18.01 -3.54
N ARG A 201 20.74 19.21 -3.67
CA ARG A 201 21.95 19.62 -2.94
C ARG A 201 21.61 20.55 -1.78
N GLY A 202 22.59 20.85 -0.94
CA GLY A 202 22.49 21.83 0.15
C GLY A 202 21.49 21.47 1.23
N ALA A 203 20.83 22.46 1.76
CA ALA A 203 19.90 22.36 2.90
C ALA A 203 18.77 21.33 2.71
N ILE A 204 18.27 21.15 1.48
CA ILE A 204 17.23 20.17 1.18
C ILE A 204 17.74 18.74 1.41
N ARG A 205 18.98 18.45 1.03
CA ARG A 205 19.60 17.14 1.27
C ARG A 205 19.80 16.90 2.78
N LEU A 206 20.29 17.90 3.50
CA LEU A 206 20.46 17.82 4.95
C LEU A 206 19.13 17.59 5.66
N GLY A 207 18.07 18.30 5.28
CA GLY A 207 16.73 18.09 5.82
C GLY A 207 16.22 16.66 5.59
N ARG A 208 16.44 16.09 4.41
CA ARG A 208 16.08 14.68 4.13
C ARG A 208 16.88 13.70 4.99
N LEU A 209 18.17 13.92 5.16
CA LEU A 209 19.03 13.09 6.02
C LEU A 209 18.60 13.19 7.48
N PHE A 210 18.23 14.38 7.94
CA PHE A 210 17.66 14.58 9.28
C PHE A 210 16.38 13.78 9.49
N VAL A 211 15.43 13.83 8.53
CA VAL A 211 14.20 13.03 8.61
C VAL A 211 14.52 11.53 8.64
N LEU A 212 15.45 11.05 7.80
CA LEU A 212 15.86 9.63 7.82
C LEU A 212 16.43 9.22 9.18
N ALA A 213 17.35 10.00 9.71
CA ALA A 213 17.99 9.71 11.00
C ALA A 213 16.96 9.69 12.14
N THR A 214 16.09 10.69 12.19
CA THR A 214 15.05 10.78 13.23
C THR A 214 14.00 9.68 13.11
N CYS A 215 13.60 9.24 11.90
CA CYS A 215 12.75 8.07 11.71
C CYS A 215 13.39 6.81 12.33
N LEU A 216 14.66 6.55 12.04
CA LEU A 216 15.38 5.40 12.63
C LEU A 216 15.46 5.49 14.14
N VAL A 217 15.80 6.67 14.70
CA VAL A 217 15.84 6.89 16.14
C VAL A 217 14.49 6.60 16.79
N MET A 218 13.39 7.11 16.21
CA MET A 218 12.02 6.86 16.72
C MET A 218 11.64 5.38 16.67
N ILE A 219 12.00 4.67 15.60
CA ILE A 219 11.76 3.22 15.46
C ILE A 219 12.57 2.45 16.53
N LEU A 220 13.83 2.79 16.72
CA LEU A 220 14.71 2.14 17.70
C LEU A 220 14.22 2.36 19.14
N ILE A 221 13.92 3.61 19.51
CA ILE A 221 13.42 3.94 20.85
C ILE A 221 12.05 3.31 21.10
N GLY A 222 11.20 3.26 20.06
CA GLY A 222 9.92 2.58 20.14
C GLY A 222 10.03 1.05 20.23
N GLY A 223 11.20 0.47 19.96
CA GLY A 223 11.43 -0.98 20.00
C GLY A 223 10.71 -1.75 18.88
N SER A 224 10.32 -1.07 17.79
CA SER A 224 9.61 -1.71 16.68
C SER A 224 10.57 -2.44 15.73
N ARG A 225 10.95 -3.67 16.10
CA ARG A 225 11.95 -4.51 15.39
C ARG A 225 11.58 -4.78 13.95
N GLY A 226 10.31 -5.10 13.69
CA GLY A 226 9.83 -5.35 12.33
C GLY A 226 9.84 -4.10 11.46
N ALA A 227 9.58 -2.90 12.01
CA ALA A 227 9.73 -1.65 11.30
C ALA A 227 11.20 -1.36 10.96
N LEU A 228 12.13 -1.66 11.89
CA LEU A 228 13.56 -1.56 11.64
C LEU A 228 14.02 -2.50 10.53
N PHE A 229 13.58 -3.77 10.56
CA PHE A 229 13.84 -4.72 9.50
C PHE A 229 13.25 -4.28 8.17
N GLY A 230 12.05 -3.68 8.19
CA GLY A 230 11.44 -3.05 7.02
C GLY A 230 12.31 -1.93 6.43
N CYS A 231 12.96 -1.10 7.26
CA CYS A 231 13.90 -0.08 6.78
C CYS A 231 15.13 -0.71 6.09
N ILE A 232 15.69 -1.79 6.63
CA ILE A 232 16.79 -2.53 6.00
C ILE A 232 16.37 -3.06 4.63
N CYS A 233 15.22 -3.73 4.56
CA CYS A 233 14.67 -4.22 3.30
C CYS A 233 14.41 -3.06 2.30
N ALA A 234 13.93 -1.90 2.77
CA ALA A 234 13.71 -0.72 1.93
C ALA A 234 15.01 -0.23 1.29
N VAL A 235 16.11 -0.18 2.06
CA VAL A 235 17.44 0.20 1.53
C VAL A 235 17.81 -0.72 0.38
N VAL A 236 17.71 -2.03 0.58
CA VAL A 236 18.07 -3.04 -0.43
C VAL A 236 17.19 -2.93 -1.67
N LEU A 237 15.87 -2.87 -1.51
CA LEU A 237 14.94 -2.77 -2.63
C LEU A 237 15.16 -1.49 -3.45
N LEU A 238 15.29 -0.35 -2.78
CA LEU A 238 15.58 0.93 -3.46
C LEU A 238 16.96 0.93 -4.12
N PHE A 239 17.97 0.29 -3.51
CA PHE A 239 19.27 0.09 -4.12
C PHE A 239 19.17 -0.71 -5.42
N VAL A 240 18.44 -1.83 -5.42
CA VAL A 240 18.19 -2.65 -6.61
C VAL A 240 17.51 -1.83 -7.71
N LEU A 241 16.47 -1.07 -7.36
CA LEU A 241 15.77 -0.20 -8.31
C LEU A 241 16.68 0.89 -8.88
N ASN A 242 17.55 1.47 -8.06
CA ASN A 242 18.50 2.50 -8.48
C ASN A 242 19.61 1.93 -9.37
N VAL A 243 20.14 0.76 -9.04
CA VAL A 243 21.14 0.05 -9.89
C VAL A 243 20.52 -0.26 -11.26
N ARG A 244 19.29 -0.74 -11.31
CA ARG A 244 18.58 -0.97 -12.59
C ARG A 244 18.35 0.31 -13.40
N ARG A 245 18.18 1.44 -12.72
CA ARG A 245 18.03 2.74 -13.38
C ARG A 245 19.33 3.21 -14.04
N LEU A 246 20.46 2.96 -13.39
CA LEU A 246 21.77 3.49 -13.79
C LEU A 246 22.55 2.52 -14.69
N HIS A 247 22.21 1.23 -14.65
CA HIS A 247 22.97 0.15 -15.27
C HIS A 247 22.09 -0.80 -16.07
N THR A 248 22.67 -1.90 -16.54
CA THR A 248 21.98 -2.93 -17.31
C THR A 248 21.00 -3.75 -16.46
N ALA A 249 20.04 -4.42 -17.11
CA ALA A 249 19.10 -5.31 -16.44
C ALA A 249 19.82 -6.47 -15.70
N ALA A 250 20.93 -6.99 -16.28
CA ALA A 250 21.72 -8.06 -15.66
C ALA A 250 22.35 -7.62 -14.32
N MET A 251 22.85 -6.38 -14.23
CA MET A 251 23.34 -5.83 -12.97
C MET A 251 22.20 -5.66 -11.95
N GLY A 252 21.00 -5.27 -12.41
CA GLY A 252 19.82 -5.21 -11.55
C GLY A 252 19.45 -6.57 -10.95
N VAL A 253 19.50 -7.65 -11.75
CA VAL A 253 19.27 -9.03 -11.26
C VAL A 253 20.34 -9.44 -10.24
N ARG A 254 21.62 -9.19 -10.54
CA ARG A 254 22.73 -9.47 -9.57
C ARG A 254 22.54 -8.70 -8.27
N ALA A 255 22.22 -7.40 -8.34
CA ALA A 255 21.94 -6.57 -7.16
C ALA A 255 20.74 -7.11 -6.36
N PHE A 256 19.71 -7.64 -7.02
CA PHE A 256 18.56 -8.27 -6.37
C PHE A 256 18.97 -9.56 -5.64
N VAL A 257 19.74 -10.43 -6.28
CA VAL A 257 20.21 -11.69 -5.67
C VAL A 257 21.10 -11.41 -4.46
N TRP A 258 22.12 -10.56 -4.61
CA TRP A 258 23.02 -10.19 -3.51
C TRP A 258 22.32 -9.40 -2.41
N GLY A 259 21.43 -8.48 -2.78
CA GLY A 259 20.60 -7.75 -1.84
C GLY A 259 19.67 -8.67 -1.05
N GLY A 260 19.03 -9.63 -1.72
CA GLY A 260 18.22 -10.66 -1.07
C GLY A 260 19.03 -11.52 -0.12
N ALA A 261 20.22 -11.99 -0.54
CA ALA A 261 21.13 -12.72 0.33
C ALA A 261 21.52 -11.90 1.57
N LEU A 262 21.85 -10.62 1.39
CA LEU A 262 22.17 -9.72 2.50
C LEU A 262 20.98 -9.56 3.47
N VAL A 263 19.76 -9.40 2.95
CA VAL A 263 18.55 -9.31 3.78
C VAL A 263 18.34 -10.60 4.58
N ILE A 264 18.56 -11.77 3.96
CA ILE A 264 18.44 -13.06 4.64
C ILE A 264 19.48 -13.15 5.77
N VAL A 265 20.74 -12.84 5.49
CA VAL A 265 21.83 -12.88 6.50
C VAL A 265 21.55 -11.92 7.66
N LEU A 266 21.23 -10.65 7.34
CA LEU A 266 20.92 -9.66 8.38
C LEU A 266 19.64 -10.01 9.14
N GLY A 267 18.63 -10.50 8.46
CA GLY A 267 17.37 -10.94 9.06
C GLY A 267 17.57 -12.12 9.99
N THR A 268 18.34 -13.13 9.57
CA THR A 268 18.69 -14.30 10.40
C THR A 268 19.53 -13.87 11.61
N GLY A 269 20.55 -13.03 11.40
CA GLY A 269 21.38 -12.51 12.49
C GLY A 269 20.55 -11.69 13.50
N LEU A 270 19.66 -10.85 13.03
CA LEU A 270 18.73 -10.11 13.88
C LEU A 270 17.78 -11.03 14.64
N TRP A 271 17.22 -12.05 13.94
CA TRP A 271 16.34 -13.04 14.53
C TRP A 271 17.01 -13.85 15.64
N MET A 272 18.28 -14.23 15.45
CA MET A 272 19.04 -14.98 16.44
C MET A 272 19.59 -14.11 17.57
N SER A 273 19.48 -12.79 17.47
CA SER A 273 19.95 -11.89 18.52
C SER A 273 19.07 -11.92 19.77
N PRO A 274 19.63 -11.77 20.97
CA PRO A 274 18.83 -11.64 22.20
C PRO A 274 17.83 -10.48 22.17
N TYR A 275 18.09 -9.49 21.31
CA TYR A 275 17.18 -8.35 21.10
C TYR A 275 15.83 -8.76 20.51
N VAL A 276 15.75 -9.86 19.73
CA VAL A 276 14.51 -10.36 19.12
C VAL A 276 13.93 -11.54 19.88
N GLN A 277 14.77 -12.38 20.48
CA GLN A 277 14.34 -13.54 21.27
C GLN A 277 13.91 -13.12 22.67
N ASP A 278 12.70 -12.59 22.77
CA ASP A 278 12.08 -12.26 24.02
C ASP A 278 10.75 -13.01 24.21
N HIS A 279 10.16 -12.86 25.39
CA HIS A 279 8.86 -13.46 25.70
C HIS A 279 7.77 -13.11 24.68
N SER A 280 7.75 -11.89 24.16
CA SER A 280 6.78 -11.44 23.17
C SER A 280 6.92 -12.18 21.82
N THR A 281 8.12 -12.54 21.41
CA THR A 281 8.34 -13.32 20.17
C THR A 281 7.89 -14.77 20.33
N ALA A 282 8.16 -15.39 21.48
CA ALA A 282 7.69 -16.74 21.78
C ALA A 282 6.15 -16.80 21.83
N GLU A 283 5.53 -15.83 22.48
CA GLU A 283 4.07 -15.69 22.54
C GLU A 283 3.44 -15.55 21.17
N ARG A 284 4.00 -14.71 20.28
CA ARG A 284 3.53 -14.58 18.88
C ARG A 284 3.65 -15.90 18.12
N GLY A 285 4.73 -16.66 18.32
CA GLY A 285 4.90 -18.00 17.76
C GLY A 285 3.76 -18.93 18.15
N THR A 286 3.40 -18.95 19.44
CA THR A 286 2.29 -19.74 19.97
C THR A 286 0.95 -19.31 19.36
N ILE A 287 0.69 -18.01 19.31
CA ILE A 287 -0.53 -17.45 18.70
C ILE A 287 -0.66 -17.88 17.23
N MET A 288 0.42 -17.76 16.46
CA MET A 288 0.43 -18.18 15.06
C MET A 288 0.19 -19.69 14.90
N ALA A 289 0.80 -20.52 15.73
CA ALA A 289 0.61 -21.97 15.71
C ALA A 289 -0.84 -22.34 16.05
N ASN A 290 -1.42 -21.74 17.08
CA ASN A 290 -2.81 -21.93 17.46
C ASN A 290 -3.78 -21.49 16.37
N ALA A 291 -3.55 -20.33 15.76
CA ALA A 291 -4.34 -19.80 14.68
C ALA A 291 -4.32 -20.73 13.45
N LEU A 292 -3.15 -21.24 13.09
CA LEU A 292 -2.99 -22.18 11.98
C LEU A 292 -3.69 -23.51 12.28
N SER A 293 -3.49 -24.08 13.47
CA SER A 293 -4.13 -25.32 13.90
C SER A 293 -5.66 -25.21 13.87
N MET A 294 -6.20 -24.12 14.41
CA MET A 294 -7.65 -23.86 14.43
C MET A 294 -8.22 -23.74 13.00
N THR A 295 -7.49 -23.12 12.10
CA THR A 295 -7.95 -22.95 10.70
C THR A 295 -7.89 -24.27 9.94
N LEU A 296 -6.81 -25.03 10.08
CA LEU A 296 -6.64 -26.32 9.39
C LEU A 296 -7.61 -27.38 9.90
N SER A 297 -8.06 -27.31 11.14
CA SER A 297 -9.06 -28.24 11.72
C SER A 297 -10.49 -27.96 11.23
N ASN A 298 -10.75 -26.84 10.56
CA ASN A 298 -12.07 -26.47 10.08
C ASN A 298 -12.03 -26.14 8.55
N PRO A 299 -12.40 -27.11 7.68
CA PRO A 299 -12.36 -26.89 6.23
C PRO A 299 -13.15 -25.69 5.73
N ALA A 300 -14.31 -25.38 6.33
CA ALA A 300 -15.11 -24.22 5.94
C ALA A 300 -14.39 -22.91 6.30
N ALA A 301 -13.81 -22.84 7.50
CA ALA A 301 -13.00 -21.68 7.90
C ALA A 301 -11.69 -21.57 7.10
N LEU A 302 -11.10 -22.69 6.69
CA LEU A 302 -9.95 -22.67 5.80
C LEU A 302 -10.28 -22.04 4.44
N LEU A 303 -11.45 -22.33 3.87
CA LEU A 303 -11.86 -21.83 2.56
C LEU A 303 -12.39 -20.39 2.61
N LEU A 304 -13.25 -20.06 3.59
CA LEU A 304 -14.02 -18.81 3.65
C LEU A 304 -13.52 -17.85 4.74
N GLY A 305 -12.68 -18.32 5.66
CA GLY A 305 -12.31 -17.58 6.87
C GLY A 305 -13.43 -17.58 7.90
N TYR A 306 -13.19 -16.88 9.01
CA TYR A 306 -14.19 -16.67 10.06
C TYR A 306 -15.04 -15.41 9.85
N GLY A 307 -14.77 -14.62 8.82
CA GLY A 307 -15.48 -13.39 8.46
C GLY A 307 -15.18 -12.22 9.40
N SER A 308 -15.24 -12.41 10.72
CA SER A 308 -14.98 -11.36 11.68
C SER A 308 -13.83 -11.72 12.64
N LEU A 309 -13.16 -10.68 13.15
CA LEU A 309 -12.12 -10.86 14.15
C LEU A 309 -12.71 -11.33 15.49
N SER A 310 -13.89 -10.84 15.87
CA SER A 310 -14.58 -11.22 17.10
C SER A 310 -14.95 -12.70 17.13
N GLU A 311 -15.41 -13.27 16.02
CA GLU A 311 -15.71 -14.70 15.92
C GLU A 311 -14.44 -15.54 16.06
N TYR A 312 -13.39 -15.16 15.35
CA TYR A 312 -12.08 -15.80 15.50
C TYR A 312 -11.60 -15.77 16.93
N GLN A 313 -11.65 -14.60 17.59
CA GLN A 313 -11.20 -14.41 18.98
C GLN A 313 -12.04 -15.24 19.96
N ALA A 314 -13.34 -15.30 19.79
CA ALA A 314 -14.23 -16.11 20.62
C ALA A 314 -13.89 -17.60 20.54
N ARG A 315 -13.67 -18.13 19.32
CA ARG A 315 -13.27 -19.54 19.12
C ARG A 315 -11.88 -19.85 19.65
N ALA A 316 -10.93 -18.98 19.38
CA ALA A 316 -9.57 -19.15 19.89
C ALA A 316 -9.54 -19.09 21.41
N SER A 317 -10.33 -18.20 22.04
CA SER A 317 -10.51 -18.14 23.49
C SER A 317 -11.10 -19.42 24.06
N ALA A 318 -12.08 -19.99 23.41
CA ALA A 318 -12.71 -21.23 23.82
C ALA A 318 -11.76 -22.44 23.73
N LEU A 319 -10.86 -22.47 22.72
CA LEU A 319 -9.94 -23.59 22.48
C LEU A 319 -8.63 -23.47 23.28
N TYR A 320 -8.09 -22.27 23.41
CA TYR A 320 -6.73 -22.04 23.91
C TYR A 320 -6.66 -21.12 25.13
N GLY A 321 -7.81 -20.70 25.68
CA GLY A 321 -7.87 -19.79 26.84
C GLY A 321 -7.66 -18.32 26.45
N HIS A 322 -7.45 -17.46 27.46
CA HIS A 322 -7.31 -16.01 27.29
C HIS A 322 -5.92 -15.58 26.81
N VAL A 323 -5.40 -16.21 25.79
CA VAL A 323 -4.15 -15.78 25.16
C VAL A 323 -4.46 -14.66 24.18
N LEU A 324 -3.52 -13.70 24.04
CA LEU A 324 -3.56 -12.71 22.97
C LEU A 324 -3.84 -13.40 21.62
N MET A 325 -4.79 -12.85 20.87
CA MET A 325 -5.42 -13.61 19.79
C MET A 325 -5.13 -13.06 18.41
N ASP A 326 -4.54 -11.89 18.33
CA ASP A 326 -4.18 -11.28 17.05
C ASP A 326 -2.94 -11.98 16.49
N PRO A 327 -3.00 -12.58 15.29
CA PRO A 327 -1.95 -13.46 14.79
C PRO A 327 -0.65 -12.74 14.45
N HIS A 328 -0.60 -11.43 14.50
CA HIS A 328 0.59 -10.62 14.15
C HIS A 328 1.25 -11.03 12.82
N ASN A 329 0.45 -11.54 11.89
CA ASN A 329 0.92 -12.00 10.59
C ASN A 329 -0.17 -11.77 9.54
N LEU A 330 0.11 -10.88 8.59
CA LEU A 330 -0.83 -10.49 7.56
C LEU A 330 -1.41 -11.67 6.78
N LEU A 331 -0.56 -12.58 6.30
CA LEU A 331 -1.02 -13.68 5.45
C LEU A 331 -1.92 -14.62 6.24
N LEU A 332 -1.55 -14.92 7.47
CA LEU A 332 -2.38 -15.72 8.37
C LEU A 332 -3.69 -15.01 8.70
N GLU A 333 -3.66 -13.69 8.93
CA GLU A 333 -4.86 -12.91 9.20
C GLU A 333 -5.81 -12.87 7.99
N ILE A 334 -5.28 -12.81 6.76
CA ILE A 334 -6.09 -12.94 5.54
C ILE A 334 -6.76 -14.31 5.49
N VAL A 335 -6.04 -15.39 5.77
CA VAL A 335 -6.62 -16.74 5.80
C VAL A 335 -7.71 -16.85 6.88
N LEU A 336 -7.40 -16.38 8.09
CA LEU A 336 -8.34 -16.41 9.20
C LEU A 336 -9.63 -15.64 8.92
N ARG A 337 -9.51 -14.53 8.23
CA ARG A 337 -10.64 -13.63 8.02
C ARG A 337 -11.40 -13.88 6.72
N TYR A 338 -10.69 -14.18 5.63
CA TYR A 338 -11.24 -14.27 4.28
C TYR A 338 -11.00 -15.62 3.60
N GLY A 339 -10.28 -16.53 4.26
CA GLY A 339 -9.98 -17.86 3.77
C GLY A 339 -8.79 -17.97 2.82
N ALA A 340 -8.43 -19.20 2.51
CA ALA A 340 -7.27 -19.55 1.69
C ALA A 340 -7.41 -19.04 0.24
N ILE A 341 -8.62 -19.00 -0.30
CA ILE A 341 -8.86 -18.52 -1.68
C ILE A 341 -8.47 -17.05 -1.79
N ALA A 342 -8.93 -16.20 -0.85
CA ALA A 342 -8.58 -14.80 -0.81
C ALA A 342 -7.05 -14.59 -0.61
N MET A 343 -6.43 -15.40 0.23
CA MET A 343 -4.98 -15.38 0.44
C MET A 343 -4.20 -15.72 -0.83
N ILE A 344 -4.60 -16.77 -1.55
CA ILE A 344 -3.96 -17.18 -2.81
C ILE A 344 -4.08 -16.04 -3.83
N LEU A 345 -5.25 -15.45 -4.00
CA LEU A 345 -5.46 -14.32 -4.91
C LEU A 345 -4.63 -13.10 -4.49
N PHE A 346 -4.53 -12.83 -3.18
CA PHE A 346 -3.68 -11.77 -2.67
C PHE A 346 -2.21 -12.00 -3.04
N VAL A 347 -1.69 -13.21 -2.84
CA VAL A 347 -0.31 -13.57 -3.20
C VAL A 347 -0.08 -13.47 -4.71
N ILE A 348 -1.03 -13.94 -5.52
CA ILE A 348 -0.96 -13.81 -6.99
C ILE A 348 -0.92 -12.34 -7.39
N CYS A 349 -1.77 -11.49 -6.81
CA CYS A 349 -1.78 -10.06 -7.07
C CYS A 349 -0.44 -9.41 -6.67
N TRP A 350 0.08 -9.75 -5.50
CA TRP A 350 1.35 -9.25 -5.01
C TRP A 350 2.52 -9.66 -5.91
N LEU A 351 2.59 -10.95 -6.31
CA LEU A 351 3.58 -11.45 -7.25
C LEU A 351 3.45 -10.77 -8.62
N TRP A 352 2.21 -10.54 -9.09
CA TRP A 352 1.97 -9.83 -10.34
C TRP A 352 2.50 -8.40 -10.29
N ILE A 353 2.27 -7.67 -9.19
CA ILE A 353 2.81 -6.31 -8.99
C ILE A 353 4.35 -6.37 -8.94
N LEU A 354 4.92 -7.36 -8.24
CA LEU A 354 6.36 -7.58 -8.17
C LEU A 354 6.96 -7.77 -9.57
N VAL A 355 6.45 -8.74 -10.31
CA VAL A 355 6.93 -9.04 -11.66
C VAL A 355 6.80 -7.81 -12.56
N ARG A 356 5.66 -7.15 -12.55
CA ARG A 356 5.40 -5.98 -13.39
C ARG A 356 6.17 -4.73 -12.95
N GLY A 357 6.43 -4.58 -11.68
CA GLY A 357 7.19 -3.45 -11.13
C GLY A 357 8.71 -3.61 -11.25
N PHE A 358 9.22 -4.85 -11.03
CA PHE A 358 10.66 -5.12 -11.06
C PHE A 358 11.19 -5.61 -12.40
N LEU A 359 10.35 -6.19 -13.28
CA LEU A 359 10.76 -6.70 -14.59
C LEU A 359 10.32 -5.84 -15.81
N PRO A 360 9.89 -4.56 -15.68
CA PRO A 360 9.54 -3.78 -16.85
C PRO A 360 10.80 -3.52 -17.70
N ARG A 361 10.62 -3.40 -19.01
CA ARG A 361 11.71 -3.04 -19.92
C ARG A 361 12.28 -1.64 -19.64
N ARG A 362 11.48 -0.74 -19.04
CA ARG A 362 11.87 0.61 -18.66
C ARG A 362 12.10 0.70 -17.16
N PRO A 363 13.24 1.22 -16.71
CA PRO A 363 13.51 1.36 -15.29
C PRO A 363 12.59 2.41 -14.65
N VAL A 364 12.29 2.23 -13.38
CA VAL A 364 11.57 3.20 -12.57
C VAL A 364 12.40 4.48 -12.47
N ALA A 365 11.87 5.60 -12.95
CA ALA A 365 12.57 6.89 -12.94
C ALA A 365 12.06 7.87 -11.87
N ASP A 366 10.78 7.78 -11.51
CA ASP A 366 10.14 8.66 -10.51
C ASP A 366 10.27 8.08 -9.10
N TRP A 367 10.66 8.93 -8.14
CA TRP A 367 10.80 8.55 -6.74
C TRP A 367 9.49 8.07 -6.11
N ARG A 368 8.33 8.56 -6.59
CA ARG A 368 7.01 8.15 -6.07
C ARG A 368 6.70 6.71 -6.47
N ALA A 369 6.97 6.38 -7.72
CA ALA A 369 6.80 5.01 -8.19
C ALA A 369 7.78 4.06 -7.48
N ALA A 370 9.05 4.47 -7.29
CA ALA A 370 10.02 3.70 -6.50
C ALA A 370 9.57 3.51 -5.05
N PHE A 371 9.08 4.57 -4.41
CA PHE A 371 8.50 4.52 -3.06
C PHE A 371 7.31 3.57 -2.99
N GLY A 372 6.30 3.77 -3.84
CA GLY A 372 5.09 2.95 -3.84
C GLY A 372 5.39 1.47 -4.07
N LEU A 373 6.23 1.15 -5.07
CA LEU A 373 6.64 -0.22 -5.35
C LEU A 373 7.37 -0.85 -4.16
N THR A 374 8.27 -0.10 -3.52
CA THR A 374 9.01 -0.58 -2.35
C THR A 374 8.05 -0.83 -1.18
N VAL A 375 7.08 0.04 -0.91
CA VAL A 375 6.07 -0.16 0.13
C VAL A 375 5.24 -1.42 -0.14
N VAL A 376 4.80 -1.62 -1.37
CA VAL A 376 4.06 -2.83 -1.77
C VAL A 376 4.88 -4.09 -1.53
N MET A 377 6.18 -4.04 -1.82
CA MET A 377 7.09 -5.17 -1.59
C MET A 377 7.36 -5.44 -0.11
N LEU A 378 7.46 -4.38 0.69
CA LEU A 378 7.71 -4.46 2.12
C LEU A 378 6.49 -4.91 2.93
N PHE A 379 5.31 -4.87 2.34
CA PHE A 379 4.09 -5.08 3.10
C PHE A 379 4.02 -6.44 3.82
N PRO A 380 4.43 -7.60 3.23
CA PRO A 380 4.47 -8.85 3.97
C PRO A 380 5.38 -8.80 5.21
N VAL A 381 6.47 -8.04 5.15
CA VAL A 381 7.40 -7.82 6.26
C VAL A 381 6.80 -6.88 7.30
N LEU A 382 6.29 -5.74 6.86
CA LEU A 382 5.67 -4.76 7.74
C LEU A 382 4.35 -5.25 8.33
N GLY A 383 3.67 -6.17 7.66
CA GLY A 383 2.44 -6.80 8.12
C GLY A 383 2.59 -7.76 9.31
N VAL A 384 3.83 -8.05 9.74
CA VAL A 384 4.10 -8.82 10.98
C VAL A 384 4.25 -7.90 12.20
N VAL A 385 4.28 -6.58 12.00
CA VAL A 385 4.55 -5.60 13.08
C VAL A 385 3.30 -5.26 13.90
N PRO A 386 2.16 -4.90 13.29
CA PRO A 386 0.95 -4.54 14.02
C PRO A 386 0.30 -5.76 14.72
N SER A 387 -0.49 -5.50 15.74
CA SER A 387 -1.25 -6.54 16.45
C SER A 387 -2.32 -7.17 15.56
N SER A 388 -3.03 -6.34 14.80
CA SER A 388 -4.02 -6.79 13.81
C SER A 388 -3.86 -5.95 12.57
N THR A 389 -3.30 -6.54 11.52
CA THR A 389 -2.94 -5.82 10.29
C THR A 389 -4.18 -5.40 9.52
N LEU A 390 -5.18 -6.27 9.39
CA LEU A 390 -6.39 -5.99 8.61
C LEU A 390 -7.40 -5.07 9.30
N ARG A 391 -7.30 -4.91 10.61
CA ARG A 391 -8.15 -4.01 11.39
C ARG A 391 -7.64 -2.58 11.35
N TYR A 392 -6.34 -2.39 11.15
CA TYR A 392 -5.70 -1.09 11.27
C TYR A 392 -5.33 -0.45 9.93
N HIS A 393 -5.16 0.85 9.95
CA HIS A 393 -4.95 1.73 8.82
C HIS A 393 -3.73 1.40 7.95
N VAL A 394 -2.77 0.68 8.48
CA VAL A 394 -1.54 0.32 7.77
C VAL A 394 -1.85 -0.50 6.52
N THR A 395 -2.81 -1.42 6.59
CA THR A 395 -3.25 -2.22 5.43
C THR A 395 -3.85 -1.34 4.33
N TRP A 396 -4.58 -0.30 4.73
CA TRP A 396 -5.18 0.65 3.78
C TRP A 396 -4.15 1.44 3.01
N LEU A 397 -3.11 1.89 3.70
CA LEU A 397 -1.99 2.60 3.07
C LEU A 397 -1.33 1.72 2.02
N TYR A 398 -1.16 0.44 2.33
CA TYR A 398 -0.65 -0.55 1.40
C TYR A 398 -1.55 -0.76 0.19
N LEU A 399 -2.85 -0.97 0.39
CA LEU A 399 -3.78 -1.21 -0.71
C LEU A 399 -3.89 0.02 -1.64
N VAL A 400 -3.87 1.23 -1.07
CA VAL A 400 -3.79 2.48 -1.84
C VAL A 400 -2.49 2.53 -2.65
N ALA A 401 -1.35 2.20 -2.06
CA ALA A 401 -0.09 2.14 -2.78
C ALA A 401 -0.11 1.07 -3.89
N ALA A 402 -0.69 -0.10 -3.63
CA ALA A 402 -0.85 -1.18 -4.60
C ALA A 402 -1.72 -0.75 -5.79
N SER A 403 -2.82 -0.04 -5.54
CA SER A 403 -3.67 0.54 -6.58
C SER A 403 -2.89 1.50 -7.48
N CYS A 404 -2.09 2.39 -6.87
CA CYS A 404 -1.28 3.36 -7.60
C CYS A 404 -0.21 2.68 -8.46
N ILE A 405 0.50 1.68 -7.93
CA ILE A 405 1.53 0.95 -8.67
C ILE A 405 0.93 0.12 -9.80
N THR A 406 -0.24 -0.47 -9.58
CA THR A 406 -0.98 -1.18 -10.63
C THR A 406 -1.32 -0.23 -11.78
N ALA A 407 -1.81 0.98 -11.48
CA ALA A 407 -2.14 2.00 -12.49
C ALA A 407 -0.91 2.51 -13.24
N GLU A 408 0.20 2.80 -12.53
CA GLU A 408 1.48 3.17 -13.14
C GLU A 408 1.99 2.10 -14.10
N THR A 409 1.91 0.84 -13.70
CA THR A 409 2.37 -0.30 -14.50
C THR A 409 1.52 -0.48 -15.77
N VAL A 410 0.20 -0.32 -15.65
CA VAL A 410 -0.71 -0.39 -16.81
C VAL A 410 -0.47 0.78 -17.76
N ALA A 411 -0.31 2.00 -17.24
CA ALA A 411 -0.04 3.19 -18.04
C ALA A 411 1.29 3.07 -18.82
N ALA A 412 2.35 2.57 -18.17
CA ALA A 412 3.65 2.37 -18.81
C ALA A 412 3.59 1.34 -19.97
N ASN A 413 2.78 0.30 -19.85
CA ASN A 413 2.60 -0.72 -20.88
C ASN A 413 1.70 -0.24 -22.02
N GLY A 414 0.74 0.66 -21.75
CA GLY A 414 -0.14 1.25 -22.76
C GLY A 414 0.58 2.24 -23.69
N ALA A 415 1.53 3.01 -23.15
CA ALA A 415 2.31 3.99 -23.90
C ALA A 415 3.30 3.38 -24.89
N GLY A 416 3.58 2.09 -24.80
CA GLY A 416 4.49 1.37 -25.73
C GLY A 416 3.81 0.66 -26.90
N ARG A 417 2.49 0.66 -26.98
CA ARG A 417 1.76 0.14 -28.14
C ARG A 417 1.54 1.31 -29.10
N PRO A 418 2.18 1.33 -30.31
CA PRO A 418 1.77 2.25 -31.34
C PRO A 418 0.27 2.01 -31.56
N THR A 419 -0.54 3.06 -31.46
CA THR A 419 -1.93 2.98 -31.85
C THR A 419 -1.95 2.48 -33.27
N LEU A 420 -2.72 1.43 -33.57
CA LEU A 420 -2.83 0.83 -34.93
C LEU A 420 -3.11 1.87 -36.00
N GLY A 421 -3.58 3.07 -35.63
CA GLY A 421 -3.72 4.24 -36.49
C GLY A 421 -2.39 4.81 -37.00
N MET A 422 -1.36 4.91 -36.14
CA MET A 422 -0.06 5.46 -36.55
C MET A 422 0.69 4.56 -37.54
N VAL A 423 0.47 3.24 -37.48
CA VAL A 423 1.05 2.29 -38.46
C VAL A 423 0.33 2.41 -39.81
N ARG A 424 -0.95 2.73 -39.80
CA ARG A 424 -1.74 2.88 -41.02
C ARG A 424 -1.39 4.15 -41.76
N ASP A 425 -1.13 5.26 -41.07
CA ASP A 425 -0.73 6.53 -41.66
C ASP A 425 0.70 6.50 -42.18
N ALA A 426 1.60 5.71 -41.59
CA ALA A 426 2.96 5.52 -42.10
C ALA A 426 3.03 4.63 -43.36
N VAL A 427 2.05 3.74 -43.55
CA VAL A 427 1.98 2.85 -44.72
C VAL A 427 1.22 3.51 -45.85
N THR A 428 0.41 4.56 -45.62
CA THR A 428 -0.43 5.20 -46.62
C THR A 428 0.10 6.55 -47.13
N GLN A 429 1.29 6.99 -46.72
CA GLN A 429 1.97 8.09 -47.41
C GLN A 429 2.69 7.53 -48.62
N PRO A 430 2.13 7.64 -49.87
CA PRO A 430 2.90 7.37 -51.06
C PRO A 430 3.96 8.45 -51.16
N GLU A 431 5.17 8.04 -51.53
CA GLU A 431 6.31 8.87 -51.93
C GLU A 431 5.87 10.02 -52.86
N ARG A 432 5.54 11.18 -52.31
CA ARG A 432 5.40 12.41 -53.03
C ARG A 432 6.66 13.26 -52.82
N SER A 433 7.77 12.81 -53.34
CA SER A 433 8.93 13.69 -53.52
C SER A 433 9.94 13.09 -54.52
N ALA A 434 9.52 12.92 -55.75
CA ALA A 434 10.48 12.80 -56.82
C ALA A 434 9.86 13.46 -58.08
N GLY A 435 10.19 14.71 -58.35
CA GLY A 435 9.82 15.30 -59.59
C GLY A 435 9.64 16.82 -59.56
N SER A 436 10.73 17.59 -59.48
CA SER A 436 10.88 18.85 -60.19
C SER A 436 12.34 19.30 -60.19
N THR A 437 13.20 18.61 -60.95
CA THR A 437 14.34 19.24 -61.55
C THR A 437 13.93 19.56 -63.01
N GLY A 438 13.80 20.81 -63.33
CA GLY A 438 13.45 21.27 -64.68
C GLY A 438 13.76 22.73 -64.82
N ALA A 439 14.94 23.00 -65.34
CA ALA A 439 15.31 23.99 -66.39
C ALA A 439 14.66 25.38 -66.40
N ALA A 440 15.38 26.40 -66.10
CA ALA A 440 15.80 27.50 -66.99
C ALA A 440 16.61 28.51 -66.17
#